data_6af48056c37310669397733a3e7f3b7a
#
_entry.id   6af48056c37310669397733a3e7f3b7a
#
_cell.length_a   1.000
_cell.length_b   1.000
_cell.length_c   1.000
_cell.angle_alpha   90.00
_cell.angle_beta   90.00
_cell.angle_gamma   90.00
#
_symmetry.space_group_name_H-M   'P 1'
#
loop_
_entity.id
_entity.type
_entity.pdbx_description
1 polymer ?
#
loop_
_entity_poly.entity_id
_entity_poly.type
_entity_poly.pdbx_seq_one_letter_code
_entity_poly.pdbx_strand_id
1 'polypeptide(L)'
;MCIRDSEYSWQTTHNIAVDSQNRIYVIHEGRQELKDHPSIFVFDDQGKFIRAFGSQYQGGGHGLEVQREGSEEFLYVSAYQQVKAFSKLTLDGDVIWTKRAPQESKIYNQEEYDAPKKVWGRDRFMPTNFAFLPKGGFLLADGYGAFHIHRYDQDGKWLSSFGGAGDGTGKFNTPHGLWIDDRDDANPKIVVTDRAHNTLQIFDIDGKYLATIPGFGLPANIDCQGQVLLVPELGARVSLLDREYKVLAQLGSDVERIRDTKGVREDESLWIDGKFVHPHDACFDRNGDILVAEWVRTGRVTKLERVR
;
A
#
# COMPACT_ATOMS: atom_id res chain seq x y z
N MET A 1 4.84 -8.87 -18.52
CA MET A 1 3.99 -7.99 -19.34
C MET A 1 3.97 -6.62 -18.69
N CYS A 2 4.19 -5.54 -19.42
CA CYS A 2 4.13 -4.19 -18.87
C CYS A 2 2.77 -3.56 -19.25
N ILE A 3 1.96 -3.19 -18.27
CA ILE A 3 0.64 -2.60 -18.51
C ILE A 3 0.83 -1.10 -18.79
N ARG A 4 0.62 -0.63 -20.03
CA ARG A 4 0.78 0.78 -20.43
C ARG A 4 -0.34 1.30 -21.35
N ASP A 5 -1.41 0.56 -21.53
CA ASP A 5 -2.41 0.87 -22.56
C ASP A 5 -3.54 1.73 -21.99
N SER A 6 -3.25 3.01 -21.73
CA SER A 6 -4.28 4.01 -21.39
C SER A 6 -4.07 5.31 -22.12
N GLU A 7 -5.13 6.08 -22.33
CA GLU A 7 -5.12 7.44 -22.90
C GLU A 7 -4.35 8.45 -22.01
N TYR A 8 -4.05 8.05 -20.77
CA TYR A 8 -3.48 8.89 -19.75
C TYR A 8 -2.03 8.51 -19.45
N SER A 9 -1.18 9.49 -19.25
CA SER A 9 0.19 9.25 -18.78
C SER A 9 0.20 8.90 -17.31
N TRP A 10 0.88 7.81 -16.95
CA TRP A 10 1.10 7.43 -15.56
C TRP A 10 2.20 8.26 -14.91
N GLN A 11 2.13 8.32 -13.60
CA GLN A 11 3.16 8.96 -12.79
C GLN A 11 3.29 8.15 -11.52
N THR A 12 4.47 7.71 -11.19
CA THR A 12 4.80 7.08 -9.93
C THR A 12 3.67 6.21 -9.36
N THR A 13 3.54 4.98 -9.85
CA THR A 13 2.55 4.03 -9.32
C THR A 13 2.86 3.67 -7.88
N HIS A 14 1.83 3.66 -7.02
CA HIS A 14 1.98 3.36 -5.61
C HIS A 14 1.39 2.02 -5.23
N ASN A 15 0.11 1.78 -5.54
CA ASN A 15 -0.56 0.58 -5.06
C ASN A 15 -1.33 -0.13 -6.19
N ILE A 16 -1.58 -1.43 -5.98
CA ILE A 16 -2.25 -2.30 -6.93
C ILE A 16 -3.11 -3.32 -6.18
N ALA A 17 -4.35 -3.52 -6.62
CA ALA A 17 -5.26 -4.48 -6.04
C ALA A 17 -6.07 -5.21 -7.12
N VAL A 18 -6.63 -6.36 -6.78
CA VAL A 18 -7.40 -7.21 -7.70
C VAL A 18 -8.76 -7.55 -7.08
N ASP A 19 -9.84 -7.42 -7.84
CA ASP A 19 -11.17 -7.78 -7.39
C ASP A 19 -11.53 -9.26 -7.66
N SER A 20 -12.74 -9.67 -7.28
CA SER A 20 -13.21 -11.04 -7.48
C SER A 20 -13.40 -11.44 -8.95
N GLN A 21 -13.44 -10.48 -9.86
CA GLN A 21 -13.51 -10.70 -11.30
C GLN A 21 -12.13 -10.65 -11.99
N ASN A 22 -11.07 -10.59 -11.20
CA ASN A 22 -9.68 -10.46 -11.66
C ASN A 22 -9.40 -9.15 -12.41
N ARG A 23 -10.20 -8.09 -12.17
CA ARG A 23 -9.89 -6.75 -12.66
C ARG A 23 -8.80 -6.13 -11.79
N ILE A 24 -7.87 -5.47 -12.43
CA ILE A 24 -6.67 -4.89 -11.81
C ILE A 24 -6.91 -3.39 -11.61
N TYR A 25 -6.78 -2.93 -10.38
CA TYR A 25 -6.87 -1.53 -9.99
C TYR A 25 -5.49 -1.02 -9.63
N VAL A 26 -5.07 0.10 -10.22
CA VAL A 26 -3.76 0.71 -9.97
C VAL A 26 -3.96 2.17 -9.59
N ILE A 27 -3.36 2.60 -8.49
CA ILE A 27 -3.33 4.01 -8.10
C ILE A 27 -1.94 4.58 -8.33
N HIS A 28 -1.88 5.81 -8.84
CA HIS A 28 -0.65 6.58 -8.93
C HIS A 28 -0.74 7.87 -8.10
N GLU A 29 0.40 8.46 -7.76
CA GLU A 29 0.46 9.68 -6.97
C GLU A 29 -0.27 10.84 -7.66
N GLY A 30 -0.08 10.96 -8.97
CA GLY A 30 -0.59 12.06 -9.76
C GLY A 30 0.14 13.38 -9.49
N ARG A 31 -0.39 14.47 -10.05
CA ARG A 31 0.13 15.82 -9.87
C ARG A 31 -1.01 16.79 -9.59
N GLN A 32 -0.84 17.60 -8.57
CA GLN A 32 -1.86 18.55 -8.13
C GLN A 32 -2.35 19.51 -9.23
N GLU A 33 -1.49 19.87 -10.18
CA GLU A 33 -1.82 20.71 -11.32
C GLU A 33 -2.73 20.02 -12.37
N LEU A 34 -2.80 18.69 -12.37
CA LEU A 34 -3.62 17.89 -13.29
C LEU A 34 -4.96 17.51 -12.67
N LYS A 35 -5.74 18.49 -12.22
CA LYS A 35 -6.95 18.27 -11.39
C LYS A 35 -8.00 17.33 -12.00
N ASP A 36 -8.10 17.28 -13.31
CA ASP A 36 -9.08 16.46 -14.04
C ASP A 36 -8.52 15.10 -14.47
N HIS A 37 -7.23 14.87 -14.23
CA HIS A 37 -6.58 13.61 -14.57
C HIS A 37 -6.94 12.53 -13.53
N PRO A 38 -7.35 11.33 -13.94
CA PRO A 38 -7.67 10.26 -13.00
C PRO A 38 -6.43 9.77 -12.26
N SER A 39 -6.60 9.32 -11.02
CA SER A 39 -5.53 8.72 -10.21
C SER A 39 -5.65 7.20 -10.09
N ILE A 40 -6.81 6.62 -10.42
CA ILE A 40 -7.08 5.19 -10.34
C ILE A 40 -7.42 4.68 -11.74
N PHE A 41 -6.72 3.63 -12.14
CA PHE A 41 -6.88 2.98 -13.44
C PHE A 41 -7.31 1.55 -13.26
N VAL A 42 -8.26 1.10 -14.08
CA VAL A 42 -8.81 -0.25 -14.04
C VAL A 42 -8.50 -0.95 -15.35
N PHE A 43 -7.97 -2.16 -15.24
CA PHE A 43 -7.64 -3.04 -16.37
C PHE A 43 -8.32 -4.40 -16.20
N ASP A 44 -8.47 -5.13 -17.29
CA ASP A 44 -8.81 -6.54 -17.24
C ASP A 44 -7.59 -7.40 -16.85
N ASP A 45 -7.80 -8.70 -16.71
CA ASP A 45 -6.75 -9.67 -16.32
C ASP A 45 -5.65 -9.85 -17.39
N GLN A 46 -5.88 -9.34 -18.61
CA GLN A 46 -4.89 -9.29 -19.70
C GLN A 46 -4.15 -7.94 -19.74
N GLY A 47 -4.49 -7.01 -18.83
CA GLY A 47 -3.90 -5.68 -18.77
C GLY A 47 -4.45 -4.69 -19.80
N LYS A 48 -5.62 -4.98 -20.41
CA LYS A 48 -6.29 -4.04 -21.29
C LYS A 48 -7.06 -3.01 -20.45
N PHE A 49 -6.91 -1.74 -20.78
CA PHE A 49 -7.59 -0.64 -20.11
C PHE A 49 -9.12 -0.76 -20.22
N ILE A 50 -9.80 -0.57 -19.09
CA ILE A 50 -11.28 -0.56 -18.99
C ILE A 50 -11.77 0.86 -18.73
N ARG A 51 -11.30 1.53 -17.67
CA ARG A 51 -11.72 2.88 -17.25
C ARG A 51 -10.72 3.50 -16.28
N ALA A 52 -10.88 4.79 -16.00
CA ALA A 52 -10.15 5.50 -14.98
C ALA A 52 -11.03 6.52 -14.25
N PHE A 53 -10.71 6.79 -12.97
CA PHE A 53 -11.43 7.74 -12.11
C PHE A 53 -10.53 8.23 -10.96
N GLY A 54 -11.09 8.95 -9.99
CA GLY A 54 -10.38 9.30 -8.75
C GLY A 54 -9.54 10.56 -8.88
N SER A 55 -9.92 11.55 -9.72
CA SER A 55 -9.20 12.81 -9.87
C SER A 55 -9.05 13.60 -8.56
N GLN A 56 -9.92 13.37 -7.58
CA GLN A 56 -9.84 13.98 -6.25
C GLN A 56 -8.59 13.55 -5.44
N TYR A 57 -7.88 12.49 -5.85
CA TYR A 57 -6.66 12.02 -5.20
C TYR A 57 -5.38 12.52 -5.87
N GLN A 58 -5.50 13.37 -6.89
CA GLN A 58 -4.36 13.92 -7.63
C GLN A 58 -3.35 14.64 -6.71
N GLY A 59 -2.08 14.28 -6.87
CA GLY A 59 -0.97 14.79 -6.07
C GLY A 59 -0.88 14.19 -4.66
N GLY A 60 -1.51 13.02 -4.45
CA GLY A 60 -1.50 12.34 -3.15
C GLY A 60 -2.00 10.91 -3.17
N GLY A 61 -2.40 10.36 -4.31
CA GLY A 61 -2.85 8.98 -4.42
C GLY A 61 -1.79 8.00 -3.92
N HIS A 62 -2.15 7.07 -2.99
CA HIS A 62 -1.17 6.22 -2.35
C HIS A 62 -1.66 4.78 -2.13
N GLY A 63 -2.41 4.49 -1.04
CA GLY A 63 -2.92 3.15 -0.77
C GLY A 63 -4.22 2.87 -1.53
N LEU A 64 -4.38 1.64 -1.98
CA LEU A 64 -5.59 1.17 -2.65
C LEU A 64 -5.77 -0.31 -2.37
N GLU A 65 -6.92 -0.68 -1.77
CA GLU A 65 -7.24 -2.05 -1.45
C GLU A 65 -8.67 -2.37 -1.89
N VAL A 66 -8.90 -3.60 -2.36
CA VAL A 66 -10.24 -4.14 -2.59
C VAL A 66 -10.66 -4.96 -1.37
N GLN A 67 -11.76 -4.56 -0.75
CA GLN A 67 -12.32 -5.27 0.40
C GLN A 67 -13.73 -5.79 0.10
N ARG A 68 -13.94 -7.07 0.41
CA ARG A 68 -15.26 -7.69 0.34
C ARG A 68 -16.02 -7.52 1.65
N GLU A 69 -17.23 -6.98 1.57
CA GLU A 69 -18.13 -6.82 2.70
C GLU A 69 -19.48 -7.47 2.36
N GLY A 70 -19.74 -8.62 2.96
CA GLY A 70 -20.89 -9.43 2.61
C GLY A 70 -20.81 -9.96 1.16
N SER A 71 -21.77 -9.54 0.32
CA SER A 71 -21.82 -9.90 -1.10
C SER A 71 -21.17 -8.89 -2.04
N GLU A 72 -20.78 -7.71 -1.54
CA GLU A 72 -20.26 -6.60 -2.33
C GLU A 72 -18.76 -6.40 -2.09
N GLU A 73 -18.10 -5.77 -3.07
CA GLU A 73 -16.70 -5.39 -2.98
C GLU A 73 -16.58 -3.86 -3.09
N PHE A 74 -15.66 -3.31 -2.33
CA PHE A 74 -15.41 -1.87 -2.23
C PHE A 74 -13.93 -1.57 -2.39
N LEU A 75 -13.63 -0.38 -2.90
CA LEU A 75 -12.29 0.18 -2.89
C LEU A 75 -12.09 1.02 -1.63
N TYR A 76 -10.99 0.77 -0.95
CA TYR A 76 -10.47 1.63 0.10
C TYR A 76 -9.25 2.36 -0.43
N VAL A 77 -9.26 3.67 -0.39
CA VAL A 77 -8.23 4.52 -0.99
C VAL A 77 -7.69 5.47 0.05
N SER A 78 -6.37 5.56 0.16
CA SER A 78 -5.70 6.59 0.94
C SER A 78 -4.97 7.58 0.04
N ALA A 79 -4.88 8.81 0.50
CA ALA A 79 -4.13 9.85 -0.19
C ALA A 79 -3.40 10.73 0.83
N TYR A 80 -2.10 10.91 0.60
CA TYR A 80 -1.20 11.66 1.47
C TYR A 80 -0.91 13.07 0.96
N GLN A 81 0.23 13.64 1.25
CA GLN A 81 0.68 14.98 0.85
C GLN A 81 -0.35 16.09 1.13
N GLN A 82 -0.95 16.72 0.10
CA GLN A 82 -1.94 17.77 0.26
C GLN A 82 -3.38 17.27 0.38
N VAL A 83 -3.66 16.04 -0.04
CA VAL A 83 -5.01 15.47 0.02
C VAL A 83 -5.37 15.05 1.44
N LYS A 84 -4.49 14.29 2.10
CA LYS A 84 -4.57 13.88 3.52
C LYS A 84 -5.94 13.33 3.89
N ALA A 85 -6.41 12.36 3.13
CA ALA A 85 -7.71 11.75 3.28
C ALA A 85 -7.66 10.25 2.99
N PHE A 86 -8.68 9.56 3.43
CA PHE A 86 -8.97 8.19 3.03
C PHE A 86 -10.46 8.03 2.76
N SER A 87 -10.81 7.14 1.85
CA SER A 87 -12.16 7.00 1.33
C SER A 87 -12.53 5.55 1.12
N LYS A 88 -13.83 5.27 1.20
CA LYS A 88 -14.46 4.05 0.70
C LYS A 88 -15.26 4.40 -0.55
N LEU A 89 -15.08 3.62 -1.61
CA LEU A 89 -15.76 3.80 -2.89
C LEU A 89 -16.40 2.49 -3.34
N THR A 90 -17.38 2.60 -4.24
CA THR A 90 -17.77 1.45 -5.07
C THR A 90 -16.63 1.07 -6.01
N LEU A 91 -16.68 -0.12 -6.59
CA LEU A 91 -15.70 -0.52 -7.61
C LEU A 91 -15.77 0.36 -8.87
N ASP A 92 -16.88 1.07 -9.09
CA ASP A 92 -17.06 2.01 -10.20
C ASP A 92 -16.53 3.43 -9.91
N GLY A 93 -16.10 3.69 -8.68
CA GLY A 93 -15.47 4.94 -8.27
C GLY A 93 -16.39 5.94 -7.57
N ASP A 94 -17.66 5.57 -7.31
CA ASP A 94 -18.57 6.41 -6.54
C ASP A 94 -18.16 6.45 -5.07
N VAL A 95 -18.00 7.64 -4.53
CA VAL A 95 -17.56 7.83 -3.14
C VAL A 95 -18.71 7.56 -2.18
N ILE A 96 -18.53 6.58 -1.29
CA ILE A 96 -19.47 6.27 -0.22
C ILE A 96 -19.24 7.21 0.97
N TRP A 97 -17.96 7.33 1.38
CA TRP A 97 -17.53 8.31 2.36
C TRP A 97 -16.05 8.68 2.17
N THR A 98 -15.70 9.88 2.63
CA THR A 98 -14.31 10.35 2.75
C THR A 98 -14.08 10.86 4.16
N LYS A 99 -12.93 10.51 4.73
CA LYS A 99 -12.51 10.90 6.08
C LYS A 99 -11.09 11.48 6.06
N ARG A 100 -10.75 12.21 7.11
CA ARG A 100 -9.46 12.86 7.32
C ARG A 100 -8.88 12.44 8.67
N ALA A 101 -7.90 13.18 9.15
CA ALA A 101 -7.29 12.96 10.46
C ALA A 101 -8.34 12.78 11.57
N PRO A 102 -8.26 11.71 12.39
CA PRO A 102 -9.22 11.48 13.47
C PRO A 102 -9.00 12.48 14.63
N GLN A 103 -9.94 13.41 14.82
CA GLN A 103 -9.86 14.41 15.89
C GLN A 103 -9.86 13.78 17.28
N GLU A 104 -10.59 12.71 17.44
CA GLU A 104 -10.73 11.95 18.68
C GLU A 104 -9.40 11.41 19.19
N SER A 105 -8.44 11.17 18.27
CA SER A 105 -7.11 10.66 18.62
C SER A 105 -6.26 11.66 19.40
N LYS A 106 -6.48 12.96 19.20
CA LYS A 106 -5.70 14.08 19.76
C LYS A 106 -4.19 14.02 19.40
N ILE A 107 -3.84 13.31 18.33
CA ILE A 107 -2.45 13.13 17.89
C ILE A 107 -1.98 14.31 17.04
N TYR A 108 -2.89 14.87 16.23
CA TYR A 108 -2.57 15.84 15.20
C TYR A 108 -2.76 17.28 15.67
N ASN A 109 -2.01 18.20 15.05
CA ASN A 109 -2.25 19.60 15.33
C ASN A 109 -3.56 20.09 14.67
N GLN A 110 -4.06 21.24 15.12
CA GLN A 110 -5.37 21.74 14.72
C GLN A 110 -5.49 22.01 13.21
N GLU A 111 -4.40 22.42 12.53
CA GLU A 111 -4.42 22.64 11.08
C GLU A 111 -4.77 21.41 10.26
N GLU A 112 -4.46 20.20 10.76
CA GLU A 112 -4.77 18.95 10.05
C GLU A 112 -6.29 18.69 9.99
N TYR A 113 -7.04 19.26 10.92
CA TYR A 113 -8.49 19.14 10.94
C TYR A 113 -9.18 20.24 10.13
N ASP A 114 -8.69 21.47 10.19
CA ASP A 114 -9.35 22.65 9.63
C ASP A 114 -8.96 22.89 8.17
N ALA A 115 -7.67 22.85 7.87
CA ALA A 115 -7.13 23.16 6.54
C ALA A 115 -5.80 22.42 6.28
N PRO A 116 -5.84 21.11 6.03
CA PRO A 116 -4.62 20.33 5.83
C PRO A 116 -3.80 20.85 4.65
N LYS A 117 -2.47 20.95 4.86
CA LYS A 117 -1.52 21.42 3.87
C LYS A 117 -0.45 20.35 3.59
N LYS A 118 0.27 20.48 2.50
CA LYS A 118 1.44 19.65 2.19
C LYS A 118 2.63 20.00 3.12
N VAL A 119 2.47 19.71 4.40
CA VAL A 119 3.51 19.89 5.43
C VAL A 119 3.79 18.57 6.10
N TRP A 120 5.06 18.19 6.16
CA TRP A 120 5.55 16.97 6.80
C TRP A 120 5.83 17.22 8.29
N GLY A 121 5.52 16.26 9.12
CA GLY A 121 5.77 16.35 10.58
C GLY A 121 5.16 15.18 11.33
N ARG A 122 5.62 14.99 12.58
CA ARG A 122 5.10 13.92 13.46
C ARG A 122 3.77 14.29 14.14
N ASP A 123 3.30 15.47 13.91
CA ASP A 123 1.98 16.00 14.31
C ASP A 123 1.03 16.17 13.09
N ARG A 124 1.37 15.54 11.97
CA ARG A 124 0.63 15.60 10.70
C ARG A 124 0.06 14.23 10.32
N PHE A 125 -1.07 14.24 9.63
CA PHE A 125 -1.72 13.04 9.11
C PHE A 125 -1.33 12.80 7.65
N MET A 126 -0.74 11.64 7.37
CA MET A 126 -0.34 11.23 6.01
C MET A 126 -0.53 9.73 5.84
N PRO A 127 -1.76 9.28 5.55
CA PRO A 127 -2.10 7.86 5.50
C PRO A 127 -1.42 7.14 4.34
N THR A 128 -1.09 5.88 4.57
CA THR A 128 -0.42 5.03 3.57
C THR A 128 -1.29 3.86 3.12
N ASN A 129 -1.51 2.84 3.94
CA ASN A 129 -2.24 1.66 3.51
C ASN A 129 -3.17 1.09 4.59
N PHE A 130 -3.98 0.10 4.20
CA PHE A 130 -5.04 -0.52 5.00
C PHE A 130 -4.75 -1.98 5.31
N ALA A 131 -5.39 -2.51 6.37
CA ALA A 131 -5.60 -3.93 6.59
C ALA A 131 -6.98 -4.15 7.21
N PHE A 132 -7.68 -5.21 6.82
CA PHE A 132 -9.07 -5.43 7.20
C PHE A 132 -9.20 -6.47 8.30
N LEU A 133 -9.97 -6.13 9.34
CA LEU A 133 -10.12 -6.95 10.52
C LEU A 133 -11.15 -8.08 10.31
N PRO A 134 -10.92 -9.30 10.80
CA PRO A 134 -11.81 -10.45 10.56
C PRO A 134 -13.25 -10.25 11.05
N LYS A 135 -13.44 -9.40 12.06
CA LYS A 135 -14.76 -9.09 12.65
C LYS A 135 -15.40 -7.80 12.13
N GLY A 136 -14.88 -7.28 11.02
CA GLY A 136 -15.27 -5.99 10.47
C GLY A 136 -14.42 -4.83 10.98
N GLY A 137 -14.44 -3.73 10.22
CA GLY A 137 -13.55 -2.60 10.43
C GLY A 137 -12.16 -2.82 9.81
N PHE A 138 -11.29 -1.83 10.01
CA PHE A 138 -9.97 -1.82 9.37
C PHE A 138 -8.92 -1.08 10.20
N LEU A 139 -7.68 -1.33 9.85
CA LEU A 139 -6.52 -0.57 10.28
C LEU A 139 -6.07 0.35 9.14
N LEU A 140 -5.57 1.52 9.49
CA LEU A 140 -4.96 2.49 8.57
C LEU A 140 -3.62 2.95 9.15
N ALA A 141 -2.56 2.80 8.38
CA ALA A 141 -1.26 3.34 8.75
C ALA A 141 -1.18 4.84 8.42
N ASP A 142 -0.73 5.64 9.37
CA ASP A 142 -0.26 7.01 9.14
C ASP A 142 1.27 6.98 8.92
N GLY A 143 1.67 6.40 7.80
CA GLY A 143 3.05 5.98 7.55
C GLY A 143 4.03 7.12 7.26
N TYR A 144 3.56 8.31 6.88
CA TYR A 144 4.42 9.47 6.66
C TYR A 144 4.15 10.62 7.65
N GLY A 145 3.07 10.51 8.43
CA GLY A 145 2.67 11.49 9.43
C GLY A 145 3.21 11.16 10.82
N ALA A 146 2.33 10.90 11.77
CA ALA A 146 2.66 10.63 13.18
C ALA A 146 3.17 9.20 13.46
N PHE A 147 3.18 8.33 12.45
CA PHE A 147 3.60 6.92 12.54
C PHE A 147 2.71 6.07 13.45
N HIS A 148 1.44 6.38 13.55
CA HIS A 148 0.46 5.57 14.25
C HIS A 148 -0.27 4.61 13.30
N ILE A 149 -0.69 3.47 13.84
CA ILE A 149 -1.67 2.60 13.22
C ILE A 149 -3.00 2.91 13.88
N HIS A 150 -3.95 3.40 13.09
CA HIS A 150 -5.31 3.73 13.53
C HIS A 150 -6.25 2.56 13.30
N ARG A 151 -7.13 2.31 14.24
CA ARG A 151 -8.22 1.33 14.15
C ARG A 151 -9.53 2.06 13.95
N TYR A 152 -10.30 1.59 12.98
CA TYR A 152 -11.64 2.08 12.64
C TYR A 152 -12.66 0.93 12.63
N ASP A 153 -13.93 1.25 12.89
CA ASP A 153 -15.01 0.34 12.53
C ASP A 153 -15.28 0.35 11.01
N GLN A 154 -16.22 -0.47 10.55
CA GLN A 154 -16.54 -0.58 9.11
C GLN A 154 -17.16 0.69 8.50
N ASP A 155 -17.71 1.58 9.33
CA ASP A 155 -18.25 2.88 8.91
C ASP A 155 -17.18 3.99 8.92
N GLY A 156 -15.94 3.62 9.26
CA GLY A 156 -14.79 4.53 9.35
C GLY A 156 -14.85 5.44 10.56
N LYS A 157 -15.52 5.05 11.66
CA LYS A 157 -15.42 5.72 12.94
C LYS A 157 -14.15 5.27 13.63
N TRP A 158 -13.35 6.24 14.08
CA TRP A 158 -12.12 5.96 14.80
C TRP A 158 -12.40 5.32 16.17
N LEU A 159 -11.63 4.30 16.52
CA LEU A 159 -11.77 3.56 17.78
C LEU A 159 -10.54 3.70 18.67
N SER A 160 -9.35 3.53 18.12
CA SER A 160 -8.07 3.56 18.87
C SER A 160 -6.88 3.71 17.95
N SER A 161 -5.69 3.82 18.52
CA SER A 161 -4.42 3.74 17.79
C SER A 161 -3.32 3.11 18.64
N PHE A 162 -2.29 2.61 17.99
CA PHE A 162 -1.07 2.13 18.62
C PHE A 162 0.17 2.53 17.81
N GLY A 163 1.37 2.27 18.31
CA GLY A 163 2.62 2.59 17.63
C GLY A 163 3.14 3.99 17.97
N GLY A 164 3.30 4.83 16.95
CA GLY A 164 3.94 6.14 17.03
C GLY A 164 5.43 6.08 16.70
N ALA A 165 6.01 7.25 16.43
CA ALA A 165 7.41 7.37 16.00
C ALA A 165 8.42 6.98 17.09
N GLY A 166 9.50 6.31 16.70
CA GLY A 166 10.62 5.95 17.58
C GLY A 166 11.30 4.65 17.21
N ASP A 167 12.41 4.35 17.87
CA ASP A 167 13.24 3.16 17.66
C ASP A 167 12.97 2.05 18.69
N GLY A 168 12.08 2.30 19.66
CA GLY A 168 11.73 1.35 20.71
C GLY A 168 10.76 0.26 20.24
N THR A 169 10.57 -0.74 21.08
CA THR A 169 9.62 -1.84 20.86
C THR A 169 8.22 -1.33 20.54
N GLY A 170 7.67 -1.77 19.41
CA GLY A 170 6.34 -1.35 18.94
C GLY A 170 6.25 0.10 18.47
N LYS A 171 7.41 0.77 18.30
CA LYS A 171 7.52 2.09 17.66
C LYS A 171 7.98 1.94 16.23
N PHE A 172 7.71 2.94 15.40
CA PHE A 172 7.91 2.87 13.97
C PHE A 172 8.78 4.01 13.42
N ASN A 173 9.42 3.69 12.32
CA ASN A 173 9.96 4.66 11.38
C ASN A 173 9.38 4.37 9.98
N THR A 174 8.30 5.05 9.64
CA THR A 174 7.53 4.84 8.42
C THR A 174 6.79 3.49 8.38
N PRO A 175 5.75 3.27 9.21
CA PRO A 175 4.86 2.11 9.10
C PRO A 175 4.05 2.24 7.80
N HIS A 176 4.44 1.50 6.76
CA HIS A 176 3.99 1.81 5.41
C HIS A 176 2.86 0.91 4.91
N GLY A 177 3.04 -0.39 4.97
CA GLY A 177 2.07 -1.40 4.61
C GLY A 177 1.55 -2.14 5.84
N LEU A 178 0.37 -2.69 5.73
CA LEU A 178 -0.33 -3.43 6.76
C LEU A 178 -0.93 -4.71 6.20
N TRP A 179 -0.96 -5.76 7.02
CA TRP A 179 -1.69 -7.00 6.70
C TRP A 179 -2.25 -7.64 7.97
N ILE A 180 -3.41 -8.28 7.86
CA ILE A 180 -3.87 -9.22 8.90
C ILE A 180 -3.46 -10.61 8.46
N ASP A 181 -2.46 -11.16 9.12
CA ASP A 181 -2.00 -12.53 8.92
C ASP A 181 -2.91 -13.50 9.68
N ASP A 182 -3.87 -14.03 9.00
CA ASP A 182 -4.85 -15.00 9.48
C ASP A 182 -4.52 -16.45 9.02
N ARG A 183 -3.28 -16.71 8.57
CA ARG A 183 -2.83 -18.07 8.21
C ARG A 183 -2.88 -19.04 9.41
N ASP A 184 -2.93 -18.49 10.62
CA ASP A 184 -3.38 -19.17 11.84
C ASP A 184 -4.69 -18.52 12.30
N ASP A 185 -5.83 -19.06 11.87
CA ASP A 185 -7.18 -18.52 12.15
C ASP A 185 -7.47 -18.37 13.65
N ALA A 186 -6.84 -19.20 14.50
CA ALA A 186 -7.03 -19.13 15.94
C ALA A 186 -6.31 -17.93 16.57
N ASN A 187 -5.23 -17.44 15.93
CA ASN A 187 -4.38 -16.38 16.45
C ASN A 187 -3.98 -15.40 15.35
N PRO A 188 -4.91 -14.65 14.75
CA PRO A 188 -4.59 -13.70 13.72
C PRO A 188 -3.65 -12.61 14.25
N LYS A 189 -2.72 -12.14 13.42
CA LYS A 189 -1.70 -11.15 13.77
C LYS A 189 -1.78 -9.95 12.84
N ILE A 190 -1.38 -8.81 13.35
CA ILE A 190 -1.13 -7.62 12.54
C ILE A 190 0.35 -7.64 12.15
N VAL A 191 0.61 -7.60 10.85
CA VAL A 191 1.95 -7.45 10.29
C VAL A 191 2.08 -6.04 9.72
N VAL A 192 3.12 -5.32 10.12
CA VAL A 192 3.39 -3.94 9.68
C VAL A 192 4.75 -3.90 9.02
N THR A 193 4.83 -3.36 7.79
CA THR A 193 6.13 -3.03 7.20
C THR A 193 6.67 -1.76 7.84
N ASP A 194 7.65 -1.89 8.70
CA ASP A 194 8.36 -0.76 9.30
C ASP A 194 9.53 -0.37 8.39
N ARG A 195 9.16 0.38 7.35
CA ARG A 195 9.97 0.55 6.14
C ARG A 195 11.37 1.08 6.39
N ALA A 196 11.50 2.17 7.13
CA ALA A 196 12.80 2.79 7.34
C ALA A 196 13.65 2.07 8.40
N HIS A 197 13.06 1.19 9.22
CA HIS A 197 13.79 0.25 10.06
C HIS A 197 14.20 -1.03 9.31
N ASN A 198 13.74 -1.23 8.07
CA ASN A 198 14.03 -2.43 7.27
C ASN A 198 13.52 -3.73 7.91
N THR A 199 12.36 -3.69 8.57
CA THR A 199 11.80 -4.80 9.33
C THR A 199 10.32 -4.99 9.06
N LEU A 200 9.79 -6.18 9.39
CA LEU A 200 8.37 -6.36 9.70
C LEU A 200 8.21 -6.36 11.21
N GLN A 201 7.22 -5.65 11.71
CA GLN A 201 6.80 -5.74 13.11
C GLN A 201 5.49 -6.50 13.22
N ILE A 202 5.43 -7.42 14.17
CA ILE A 202 4.31 -8.32 14.41
C ILE A 202 3.63 -7.92 15.71
N PHE A 203 2.30 -7.81 15.65
CA PHE A 203 1.44 -7.51 16.80
C PHE A 203 0.32 -8.54 16.90
N ASP A 204 -0.22 -8.73 18.10
CA ASP A 204 -1.51 -9.41 18.21
C ASP A 204 -2.63 -8.54 17.62
N ILE A 205 -3.84 -9.14 17.52
CA ILE A 205 -4.97 -8.45 16.89
C ILE A 205 -5.42 -7.19 17.66
N ASP A 206 -5.03 -7.05 18.92
CA ASP A 206 -5.35 -5.88 19.76
C ASP A 206 -4.28 -4.77 19.68
N GLY A 207 -3.18 -5.02 18.94
CA GLY A 207 -2.09 -4.06 18.73
C GLY A 207 -0.96 -4.14 19.77
N LYS A 208 -0.87 -5.24 20.55
CA LYS A 208 0.25 -5.49 21.44
C LYS A 208 1.41 -6.10 20.65
N TYR A 209 2.59 -5.52 20.79
CA TYR A 209 3.81 -5.99 20.12
C TYR A 209 4.16 -7.44 20.50
N LEU A 210 4.55 -8.22 19.49
CA LEU A 210 4.98 -9.61 19.64
C LEU A 210 6.42 -9.84 19.18
N ALA A 211 6.81 -9.36 17.99
CA ALA A 211 8.12 -9.63 17.41
C ALA A 211 8.53 -8.60 16.35
N THR A 212 9.84 -8.56 16.05
CA THR A 212 10.43 -7.85 14.90
C THR A 212 11.18 -8.86 14.03
N ILE A 213 10.91 -8.86 12.74
CA ILE A 213 11.56 -9.70 11.73
C ILE A 213 12.46 -8.81 10.87
N PRO A 214 13.78 -8.92 10.97
CA PRO A 214 14.73 -8.10 10.20
C PRO A 214 15.03 -8.72 8.83
N GLY A 215 15.81 -8.00 8.01
CA GLY A 215 16.41 -8.54 6.78
C GLY A 215 15.75 -8.10 5.48
N PHE A 216 14.91 -7.07 5.55
CA PHE A 216 14.28 -6.46 4.39
C PHE A 216 15.03 -5.22 3.90
N GLY A 217 14.79 -4.85 2.64
CA GLY A 217 15.31 -3.63 2.03
C GLY A 217 14.18 -2.63 1.76
N LEU A 218 13.81 -1.80 2.74
CA LEU A 218 12.69 -0.86 2.66
C LEU A 218 11.37 -1.55 2.30
N PRO A 219 10.85 -2.50 3.12
CA PRO A 219 9.61 -3.22 2.83
C PRO A 219 8.44 -2.23 2.74
N ALA A 220 7.62 -2.36 1.68
CA ALA A 220 6.64 -1.33 1.37
C ALA A 220 5.20 -1.77 1.66
N ASN A 221 4.79 -2.96 1.23
CA ASN A 221 3.46 -3.48 1.51
C ASN A 221 3.49 -4.99 1.77
N ILE A 222 2.32 -5.60 1.97
CA ILE A 222 2.16 -7.04 2.21
C ILE A 222 0.88 -7.50 1.53
N ASP A 223 0.93 -8.67 0.88
CA ASP A 223 -0.23 -9.43 0.46
C ASP A 223 -0.05 -10.90 0.84
N CYS A 224 -1.11 -11.69 0.75
CA CYS A 224 -1.09 -13.09 1.12
C CYS A 224 -1.94 -13.96 0.18
N GLN A 225 -1.38 -15.08 -0.27
CA GLN A 225 -2.18 -16.11 -0.90
C GLN A 225 -1.85 -17.50 -0.29
N GLY A 226 -2.87 -18.14 0.28
CA GLY A 226 -2.72 -19.43 0.95
C GLY A 226 -1.77 -19.34 2.15
N GLN A 227 -0.59 -19.96 2.04
CA GLN A 227 0.41 -19.98 3.13
C GLN A 227 1.61 -19.04 2.89
N VAL A 228 1.57 -18.27 1.82
CA VAL A 228 2.69 -17.43 1.38
C VAL A 228 2.34 -15.95 1.55
N LEU A 229 3.16 -15.22 2.30
CA LEU A 229 3.16 -13.76 2.30
C LEU A 229 4.06 -13.24 1.18
N LEU A 230 3.64 -12.15 0.58
CA LEU A 230 4.31 -11.41 -0.46
C LEU A 230 4.71 -10.05 0.09
N VAL A 231 6.00 -9.69 0.02
CA VAL A 231 6.52 -8.42 0.52
C VAL A 231 7.31 -7.72 -0.57
N PRO A 232 6.77 -6.68 -1.23
CA PRO A 232 7.53 -5.81 -2.10
C PRO A 232 8.48 -4.94 -1.29
N GLU A 233 9.70 -4.78 -1.79
CA GLU A 233 10.75 -4.00 -1.15
C GLU A 233 11.27 -2.93 -2.12
N LEU A 234 11.24 -1.66 -1.72
CA LEU A 234 11.83 -0.57 -2.51
C LEU A 234 13.32 -0.80 -2.80
N GLY A 235 13.96 -1.68 -2.03
CA GLY A 235 15.31 -2.19 -2.27
C GLY A 235 15.42 -3.15 -3.44
N ALA A 236 14.56 -3.02 -4.46
CA ALA A 236 14.65 -3.72 -5.75
C ALA A 236 14.45 -5.23 -5.70
N ARG A 237 13.49 -5.71 -4.93
CA ARG A 237 13.09 -7.13 -4.93
C ARG A 237 11.68 -7.32 -4.37
N VAL A 238 11.12 -8.49 -4.63
CA VAL A 238 9.89 -8.96 -4.00
C VAL A 238 10.18 -10.26 -3.24
N SER A 239 9.93 -10.29 -1.94
CA SER A 239 10.17 -11.45 -1.08
C SER A 239 8.91 -12.26 -0.87
N LEU A 240 9.01 -13.59 -0.97
CA LEU A 240 7.99 -14.56 -0.57
C LEU A 240 8.38 -15.17 0.78
N LEU A 241 7.45 -15.20 1.73
CA LEU A 241 7.71 -15.67 3.10
C LEU A 241 6.79 -16.83 3.47
N ASP A 242 7.30 -17.77 4.26
CA ASP A 242 6.53 -18.84 4.89
C ASP A 242 5.73 -18.36 6.12
N ARG A 243 5.10 -19.30 6.83
CA ARG A 243 4.31 -19.03 8.06
C ARG A 243 5.14 -18.46 9.21
N GLU A 244 6.42 -18.80 9.26
CA GLU A 244 7.38 -18.34 10.27
C GLU A 244 8.10 -17.06 9.84
N TYR A 245 7.62 -16.40 8.77
CA TYR A 245 8.20 -15.19 8.15
C TYR A 245 9.62 -15.39 7.60
N LYS A 246 10.02 -16.64 7.30
CA LYS A 246 11.30 -16.95 6.66
C LYS A 246 11.18 -16.77 5.16
N VAL A 247 12.23 -16.26 4.54
CA VAL A 247 12.28 -16.06 3.09
C VAL A 247 12.30 -17.42 2.36
N LEU A 248 11.28 -17.65 1.53
CA LEU A 248 11.18 -18.78 0.60
C LEU A 248 11.89 -18.48 -0.72
N ALA A 249 11.68 -17.27 -1.25
CA ALA A 249 12.26 -16.81 -2.51
C ALA A 249 12.31 -15.28 -2.55
N GLN A 250 13.21 -14.77 -3.40
CA GLN A 250 13.30 -13.34 -3.72
C GLN A 250 13.27 -13.16 -5.23
N LEU A 251 12.20 -12.55 -5.73
CA LEU A 251 11.93 -12.42 -7.16
C LEU A 251 12.51 -11.11 -7.70
N GLY A 252 12.98 -11.13 -8.92
CA GLY A 252 13.41 -9.94 -9.68
C GLY A 252 14.51 -9.10 -9.01
N SER A 253 15.25 -9.70 -8.06
CA SER A 253 16.22 -8.98 -7.23
C SER A 253 17.32 -8.31 -8.06
N ASP A 254 17.54 -7.02 -7.80
CA ASP A 254 18.57 -6.17 -8.43
C ASP A 254 19.21 -5.20 -7.43
N VAL A 255 19.25 -5.61 -6.18
CA VAL A 255 19.60 -4.77 -5.01
C VAL A 255 20.94 -4.06 -5.16
N GLU A 256 21.98 -4.78 -5.59
CA GLU A 256 23.33 -4.21 -5.72
C GLU A 256 23.39 -3.15 -6.82
N ARG A 257 22.84 -3.46 -8.00
CA ARG A 257 22.84 -2.52 -9.13
C ARG A 257 22.05 -1.26 -8.81
N ILE A 258 20.85 -1.39 -8.23
CA ILE A 258 20.00 -0.23 -7.89
C ILE A 258 20.66 0.65 -6.81
N ARG A 259 21.31 0.04 -5.81
CA ARG A 259 22.08 0.79 -4.81
C ARG A 259 23.22 1.60 -5.43
N ASP A 260 23.92 1.03 -6.40
CA ASP A 260 25.17 1.58 -6.93
C ASP A 260 24.98 2.43 -8.21
N THR A 261 23.78 2.40 -8.82
CA THR A 261 23.46 3.14 -10.05
C THR A 261 22.54 4.32 -9.77
N LYS A 262 23.01 5.53 -10.01
CA LYS A 262 22.20 6.74 -9.85
C LYS A 262 21.19 6.88 -11.00
N GLY A 263 20.00 7.43 -10.69
CA GLY A 263 19.01 7.84 -11.68
C GLY A 263 18.18 6.70 -12.28
N VAL A 264 18.30 5.46 -11.81
CA VAL A 264 17.54 4.33 -12.36
C VAL A 264 16.03 4.52 -12.21
N ARG A 265 15.58 5.17 -11.14
CA ARG A 265 14.18 5.52 -10.93
C ARG A 265 13.62 6.47 -12.00
N GLU A 266 14.48 7.35 -12.52
CA GLU A 266 14.09 8.45 -13.41
C GLU A 266 14.26 8.11 -14.89
N ASP A 267 15.10 7.11 -15.23
CA ASP A 267 15.50 6.78 -16.60
C ASP A 267 15.11 5.34 -16.95
N GLU A 268 14.07 5.20 -17.78
CA GLU A 268 13.56 3.90 -18.25
C GLU A 268 14.61 3.10 -19.05
N SER A 269 15.56 3.76 -19.70
CA SER A 269 16.60 3.08 -20.48
C SER A 269 17.56 2.25 -19.62
N LEU A 270 17.57 2.51 -18.30
CA LEU A 270 18.35 1.75 -17.32
C LEU A 270 17.57 0.56 -16.72
N TRP A 271 16.30 0.37 -17.09
CA TRP A 271 15.51 -0.74 -16.56
C TRP A 271 15.84 -2.04 -17.30
N ILE A 272 15.88 -3.13 -16.56
CA ILE A 272 16.20 -4.45 -17.09
C ILE A 272 14.97 -5.33 -16.97
N ASP A 273 14.63 -6.05 -18.04
CA ASP A 273 13.51 -7.00 -18.04
C ASP A 273 13.72 -8.10 -16.99
N GLY A 274 12.65 -8.41 -16.24
CA GLY A 274 12.70 -9.38 -15.14
C GLY A 274 13.41 -8.88 -13.88
N LYS A 275 13.83 -7.60 -13.83
CA LYS A 275 14.43 -6.95 -12.66
C LYS A 275 13.58 -5.80 -12.16
N PHE A 276 13.50 -5.66 -10.85
CA PHE A 276 12.80 -4.56 -10.21
C PHE A 276 13.72 -3.36 -9.94
N VAL A 277 13.10 -2.18 -9.90
CA VAL A 277 13.74 -0.93 -9.49
C VAL A 277 13.31 -0.58 -8.07
N HIS A 278 12.03 -0.23 -7.88
CA HIS A 278 11.47 0.11 -6.59
C HIS A 278 10.03 -0.46 -6.45
N PRO A 279 9.88 -1.78 -6.20
CA PRO A 279 8.59 -2.37 -5.87
C PRO A 279 7.95 -1.64 -4.68
N HIS A 280 6.83 -0.97 -4.92
CA HIS A 280 6.13 -0.22 -3.89
C HIS A 280 4.93 -1.00 -3.35
N ASP A 281 4.29 -1.75 -4.24
CA ASP A 281 3.24 -2.68 -3.88
C ASP A 281 3.25 -3.92 -4.76
N ALA A 282 2.70 -5.01 -4.24
CA ALA A 282 2.50 -6.23 -5.00
C ALA A 282 1.32 -7.02 -4.43
N CYS A 283 0.53 -7.63 -5.32
CA CYS A 283 -0.57 -8.51 -4.94
C CYS A 283 -0.61 -9.78 -5.79
N PHE A 284 -1.24 -10.82 -5.26
CA PHE A 284 -1.60 -12.00 -6.04
C PHE A 284 -2.88 -11.75 -6.83
N ASP A 285 -2.90 -12.20 -8.09
CA ASP A 285 -4.14 -12.33 -8.82
C ASP A 285 -4.85 -13.66 -8.50
N ARG A 286 -6.05 -13.85 -9.05
CA ARG A 286 -6.85 -15.06 -8.83
C ARG A 286 -6.21 -16.34 -9.39
N ASN A 287 -5.28 -16.21 -10.32
CA ASN A 287 -4.55 -17.34 -10.92
C ASN A 287 -3.30 -17.71 -10.12
N GLY A 288 -2.93 -16.89 -9.14
CA GLY A 288 -1.69 -17.00 -8.36
C GLY A 288 -0.48 -16.38 -9.06
N ASP A 289 -0.72 -15.55 -10.09
CA ASP A 289 0.28 -14.67 -10.66
C ASP A 289 0.51 -13.47 -9.73
N ILE A 290 1.67 -12.85 -9.81
CA ILE A 290 2.02 -11.70 -8.98
C ILE A 290 2.05 -10.43 -9.83
N LEU A 291 1.29 -9.43 -9.41
CA LEU A 291 1.31 -8.09 -9.96
C LEU A 291 2.15 -7.19 -9.07
N VAL A 292 3.04 -6.39 -9.64
CA VAL A 292 3.95 -5.51 -8.90
C VAL A 292 3.84 -4.09 -9.45
N ALA A 293 3.46 -3.14 -8.60
CA ALA A 293 3.50 -1.72 -8.90
C ALA A 293 4.82 -1.12 -8.41
N GLU A 294 5.51 -0.35 -9.26
CA GLU A 294 6.82 0.19 -8.94
C GLU A 294 6.82 1.71 -8.85
N TRP A 295 7.46 2.21 -7.81
CA TRP A 295 7.66 3.62 -7.54
C TRP A 295 8.78 4.19 -8.43
N VAL A 296 8.50 4.29 -9.73
CA VAL A 296 9.39 4.88 -10.73
C VAL A 296 8.70 6.05 -11.41
N ARG A 297 9.45 6.95 -12.04
CA ARG A 297 8.95 8.26 -12.52
C ARG A 297 7.70 8.17 -13.38
N THR A 298 7.67 7.26 -14.34
CA THR A 298 6.56 7.07 -15.29
C THR A 298 5.58 5.99 -14.85
N GLY A 299 5.79 5.40 -13.66
CA GLY A 299 5.06 4.24 -13.18
C GLY A 299 5.34 2.98 -14.01
N ARG A 300 5.39 1.84 -13.33
CA ARG A 300 5.49 0.54 -14.00
C ARG A 300 4.65 -0.48 -13.23
N VAL A 301 3.91 -1.31 -13.96
CA VAL A 301 3.26 -2.49 -13.42
C VAL A 301 3.79 -3.71 -14.16
N THR A 302 4.29 -4.69 -13.39
CA THR A 302 4.86 -5.93 -13.91
C THR A 302 4.00 -7.10 -13.45
N LYS A 303 3.63 -8.00 -14.36
CA LYS A 303 3.01 -9.28 -14.05
C LYS A 303 4.05 -10.40 -14.13
N LEU A 304 4.19 -11.15 -13.03
CA LEU A 304 4.98 -12.39 -12.97
C LEU A 304 4.01 -13.57 -13.03
N GLU A 305 4.05 -14.30 -14.13
CA GLU A 305 3.20 -15.47 -14.32
C GLU A 305 3.74 -16.68 -13.54
N ARG A 306 2.85 -17.39 -12.86
CA ARG A 306 3.18 -18.62 -12.16
C ARG A 306 3.39 -19.76 -13.16
N VAL A 307 4.61 -20.27 -13.25
CA VAL A 307 4.91 -21.48 -14.02
C VAL A 307 4.34 -22.70 -13.28
N ARG A 308 3.51 -23.46 -13.97
CA ARG A 308 2.86 -24.70 -13.44
C ARG A 308 3.67 -25.94 -13.81
#